data_efe4392be4dbd15aaa365a63e6f3bd29
#
_entry.id   efe4392be4dbd15aaa365a63e6f3bd29
#
_cell.length_a   1.000
_cell.length_b   1.000
_cell.length_c   1.000
_cell.angle_alpha   90.00
_cell.angle_beta   90.00
_cell.angle_gamma   90.00
#
_symmetry.space_group_name_H-M   'P 1'
#
loop_
_entity.id
_entity.type
_entity.pdbx_description
1 polymer ?
#
loop_
_entity_poly.entity_id
_entity_poly.type
_entity_poly.pdbx_seq_one_letter_code
_entity_poly.pdbx_strand_id
1 'polypeptide(L)'
;MTERFRELYADFAGGCAGAEEDGRWNGEEYGSMEGYAFAALSGAILSLIVSDGNVGERETELLNRNFGFDYTVDGLLELYGYAARDILSNAAENAGECARLIDKTDEELGQTFRDLLLLACDILSRCEDGVSEAESDTVEKLKKAIA
;
A
#
# COMPACT_ATOMS: atom_id res chain seq x y z
N MET A 1 -11.28 -11.12 5.77
CA MET A 1 -10.08 -10.26 5.69
C MET A 1 -10.15 -9.24 4.58
N THR A 2 -10.52 -9.63 3.36
CA THR A 2 -10.69 -8.70 2.24
C THR A 2 -11.76 -7.63 2.52
N GLU A 3 -12.88 -8.03 3.11
CA GLU A 3 -13.94 -7.09 3.51
C GLU A 3 -13.44 -6.10 4.56
N ARG A 4 -12.69 -6.58 5.55
CA ARG A 4 -12.13 -5.71 6.57
C ARG A 4 -11.14 -4.70 5.98
N PHE A 5 -10.33 -5.12 5.02
CA PHE A 5 -9.42 -4.20 4.32
C PHE A 5 -10.19 -3.11 3.59
N ARG A 6 -11.26 -3.48 2.88
CA ARG A 6 -12.10 -2.53 2.16
C ARG A 6 -12.81 -1.56 3.09
N GLU A 7 -13.33 -2.06 4.21
CA GLU A 7 -14.00 -1.23 5.23
C GLU A 7 -13.01 -0.25 5.85
N LEU A 8 -11.84 -0.73 6.22
CA LEU A 8 -10.80 0.10 6.82
C LEU A 8 -10.31 1.17 5.82
N TYR A 9 -10.15 0.78 4.56
CA TYR A 9 -9.77 1.73 3.50
C TYR A 9 -10.86 2.78 3.29
N ALA A 10 -12.13 2.40 3.29
CA ALA A 10 -13.23 3.34 3.14
C ALA A 10 -13.27 4.35 4.29
N ASP A 11 -13.04 3.89 5.53
CA ASP A 11 -12.95 4.76 6.70
C ASP A 11 -11.76 5.73 6.57
N PHE A 12 -10.63 5.23 6.10
CA PHE A 12 -9.43 6.04 5.85
C PHE A 12 -9.70 7.11 4.79
N ALA A 13 -10.31 6.73 3.67
CA ALA A 13 -10.64 7.66 2.58
C ALA A 13 -11.60 8.76 3.06
N GLY A 14 -12.59 8.40 3.86
CA GLY A 14 -13.50 9.36 4.47
C GLY A 14 -12.78 10.34 5.39
N GLY A 15 -11.84 9.85 6.19
CA GLY A 15 -10.99 10.69 7.04
C GLY A 15 -10.10 11.63 6.25
N CYS A 16 -9.55 11.16 5.12
CA CYS A 16 -8.74 11.99 4.22
C CYS A 16 -9.57 13.14 3.64
N ALA A 17 -10.79 12.87 3.19
CA ALA A 17 -11.69 13.90 2.68
C ALA A 17 -11.99 14.95 3.76
N GLY A 18 -12.23 14.53 4.99
CA GLY A 18 -12.45 15.43 6.12
C GLY A 18 -11.25 16.32 6.41
N ALA A 19 -10.05 15.76 6.38
CA ALA A 19 -8.81 16.51 6.59
C ALA A 19 -8.58 17.56 5.51
N GLU A 20 -8.90 17.23 4.26
CA GLU A 20 -8.80 18.17 3.14
C GLU A 20 -9.81 19.32 3.29
N GLU A 21 -11.06 19.01 3.65
CA GLU A 21 -12.09 20.01 3.89
C GLU A 21 -11.71 20.97 5.02
N ASP A 22 -11.10 20.45 6.07
CA ASP A 22 -10.64 21.24 7.22
C ASP A 22 -9.39 22.06 6.93
N GLY A 23 -8.78 21.88 5.75
CA GLY A 23 -7.57 22.61 5.36
C GLY A 23 -6.31 22.11 6.08
N ARG A 24 -6.34 20.95 6.68
CA ARG A 24 -5.19 20.37 7.40
C ARG A 24 -4.16 19.72 6.47
N TRP A 25 -4.56 19.42 5.25
CA TRP A 25 -3.69 18.78 4.25
C TRP A 25 -3.26 19.77 3.19
N ASN A 26 -1.98 19.76 2.82
CA ASN A 26 -1.45 20.65 1.77
C ASN A 26 -1.64 20.02 0.38
N GLY A 27 -2.84 20.19 -0.17
CA GLY A 27 -3.20 19.66 -1.49
C GLY A 27 -2.48 20.33 -2.66
N GLU A 28 -1.99 21.54 -2.48
CA GLU A 28 -1.21 22.24 -3.52
C GLU A 28 0.13 21.54 -3.75
N GLU A 29 0.77 21.06 -2.69
CA GLU A 29 2.06 20.40 -2.78
C GLU A 29 1.93 18.92 -3.12
N TYR A 30 0.97 18.21 -2.51
CA TYR A 30 0.90 16.74 -2.55
C TYR A 30 -0.25 16.19 -3.37
N GLY A 31 -1.16 17.02 -3.85
CA GLY A 31 -2.40 16.56 -4.49
C GLY A 31 -3.39 16.06 -3.45
N SER A 32 -4.32 15.18 -3.83
CA SER A 32 -5.29 14.67 -2.87
C SER A 32 -4.61 13.79 -1.83
N MET A 33 -5.06 13.87 -0.58
CA MET A 33 -4.53 13.07 0.51
C MET A 33 -4.74 11.58 0.28
N GLU A 34 -5.93 11.21 -0.16
CA GLU A 34 -6.25 9.83 -0.50
C GLU A 34 -5.36 9.31 -1.63
N GLY A 35 -5.21 10.09 -2.70
CA GLY A 35 -4.37 9.72 -3.84
C GLY A 35 -2.91 9.53 -3.46
N TYR A 36 -2.38 10.40 -2.63
CA TYR A 36 -1.01 10.31 -2.12
C TYR A 36 -0.82 9.05 -1.30
N ALA A 37 -1.73 8.79 -0.37
CA ALA A 37 -1.69 7.60 0.48
C ALA A 37 -1.90 6.32 -0.32
N PHE A 38 -2.81 6.34 -1.30
CA PHE A 38 -3.06 5.17 -2.16
C PHE A 38 -1.83 4.80 -2.97
N ALA A 39 -1.10 5.78 -3.49
CA ALA A 39 0.13 5.52 -4.23
C ALA A 39 1.16 4.80 -3.36
N ALA A 40 1.35 5.25 -2.11
CA ALA A 40 2.27 4.61 -1.17
C ALA A 40 1.78 3.21 -0.77
N LEU A 41 0.49 3.07 -0.50
CA LEU A 41 -0.12 1.80 -0.12
C LEU A 41 -0.02 0.76 -1.23
N SER A 42 -0.40 1.13 -2.45
CA SER A 42 -0.35 0.21 -3.59
C SER A 42 1.09 -0.16 -3.95
N GLY A 43 2.01 0.79 -3.86
CA GLY A 43 3.44 0.52 -4.06
C GLY A 43 3.97 -0.49 -3.05
N ALA A 44 3.61 -0.35 -1.78
CA ALA A 44 4.00 -1.30 -0.72
C ALA A 44 3.42 -2.69 -0.98
N ILE A 45 2.15 -2.78 -1.33
CA ILE A 45 1.50 -4.07 -1.63
C ILE A 45 2.15 -4.73 -2.83
N LEU A 46 2.40 -3.97 -3.90
CA LEU A 46 3.10 -4.48 -5.08
C LEU A 46 4.50 -5.00 -4.73
N SER A 47 5.23 -4.29 -3.88
CA SER A 47 6.56 -4.71 -3.46
C SER A 47 6.55 -6.06 -2.73
N LEU A 48 5.49 -6.34 -1.98
CA LEU A 48 5.32 -7.62 -1.30
C LEU A 48 5.07 -8.76 -2.27
N ILE A 49 4.27 -8.51 -3.30
CA ILE A 49 3.86 -9.53 -4.28
C ILE A 49 4.98 -9.85 -5.27
N VAL A 50 5.71 -8.82 -5.71
CA VAL A 50 6.75 -8.99 -6.73
C VAL A 50 8.17 -9.06 -6.15
N SER A 51 8.30 -9.23 -4.85
CA SER A 51 9.61 -9.26 -4.17
C SER A 51 10.50 -10.40 -4.67
N ASP A 52 9.91 -11.47 -5.17
CA ASP A 52 10.63 -12.62 -5.78
C ASP A 52 10.90 -12.43 -7.29
N GLY A 53 10.46 -11.30 -7.85
CA GLY A 53 10.65 -10.99 -9.27
C GLY A 53 9.62 -11.60 -10.21
N ASN A 54 8.61 -12.28 -9.69
CA ASN A 54 7.59 -12.93 -10.50
C ASN A 54 6.33 -12.05 -10.59
N VAL A 55 5.93 -11.74 -11.82
CA VAL A 55 4.66 -11.08 -12.10
C VAL A 55 3.92 -11.91 -13.15
N GLY A 56 2.87 -12.58 -12.74
CA GLY A 56 2.07 -13.43 -13.61
C GLY A 56 0.59 -13.37 -13.26
N GLU A 57 -0.19 -14.28 -13.82
CA GLU A 57 -1.62 -14.37 -13.56
C GLU A 57 -1.94 -14.53 -12.08
N ARG A 58 -1.14 -15.31 -11.37
CA ARG A 58 -1.34 -15.58 -9.96
C ARG A 58 -1.19 -14.33 -9.11
N GLU A 59 -0.13 -13.55 -9.34
CA GLU A 59 0.14 -12.32 -8.61
C GLU A 59 -0.93 -11.27 -8.90
N THR A 60 -1.36 -11.18 -10.16
CA THR A 60 -2.44 -10.30 -10.59
C THR A 60 -3.76 -10.68 -9.91
N GLU A 61 -4.08 -11.97 -9.87
CA GLU A 61 -5.27 -12.48 -9.22
C GLU A 61 -5.26 -12.20 -7.72
N LEU A 62 -4.11 -12.38 -7.06
CA LEU A 62 -3.94 -12.08 -5.64
C LEU A 62 -4.25 -10.62 -5.34
N LEU A 63 -3.72 -9.70 -6.15
CA LEU A 63 -3.97 -8.26 -6.01
C LEU A 63 -5.44 -7.93 -6.18
N ASN A 64 -6.03 -8.37 -7.28
CA ASN A 64 -7.39 -8.00 -7.61
C ASN A 64 -8.40 -8.62 -6.65
N ARG A 65 -8.18 -9.87 -6.30
CA ARG A 65 -9.09 -10.63 -5.44
C ARG A 65 -9.05 -10.15 -3.99
N ASN A 66 -7.85 -9.91 -3.46
CA ASN A 66 -7.69 -9.59 -2.04
C ASN A 66 -7.82 -8.11 -1.72
N PHE A 67 -7.49 -7.24 -2.67
CA PHE A 67 -7.46 -5.79 -2.42
C PHE A 67 -8.45 -5.00 -3.28
N GLY A 68 -9.18 -5.67 -4.16
CA GLY A 68 -10.16 -5.00 -5.00
C GLY A 68 -9.55 -4.18 -6.14
N PHE A 69 -8.31 -4.45 -6.51
CA PHE A 69 -7.67 -3.81 -7.66
C PHE A 69 -8.17 -4.46 -8.95
N ASP A 70 -7.92 -3.79 -10.07
CA ASP A 70 -8.35 -4.24 -11.40
C ASP A 70 -7.17 -4.16 -12.37
N TYR A 71 -6.11 -4.89 -12.06
CA TYR A 71 -4.92 -4.95 -12.90
C TYR A 71 -5.01 -6.11 -13.90
N THR A 72 -4.34 -5.93 -15.03
CA THR A 72 -4.07 -7.04 -15.96
C THR A 72 -2.60 -7.44 -15.81
N VAL A 73 -2.25 -8.64 -16.26
CA VAL A 73 -0.85 -9.10 -16.26
C VAL A 73 0.02 -8.13 -17.04
N ASP A 74 -0.43 -7.72 -18.23
CA ASP A 74 0.31 -6.77 -19.07
C ASP A 74 0.47 -5.41 -18.38
N GLY A 75 -0.57 -4.93 -17.72
CA GLY A 75 -0.54 -3.67 -16.96
C GLY A 75 0.47 -3.72 -15.82
N LEU A 76 0.53 -4.81 -15.08
CA LEU A 76 1.50 -5.00 -14.01
C LEU A 76 2.93 -5.10 -14.55
N LEU A 77 3.14 -5.84 -15.63
CA LEU A 77 4.44 -5.96 -16.27
C LEU A 77 4.93 -4.61 -16.79
N GLU A 78 4.05 -3.82 -17.36
CA GLU A 78 4.37 -2.47 -17.83
C GLU A 78 4.77 -1.58 -16.66
N LEU A 79 3.99 -1.58 -15.59
CA LEU A 79 4.28 -0.83 -14.37
C LEU A 79 5.63 -1.25 -13.77
N TYR A 80 5.86 -2.57 -13.67
CA TYR A 80 7.11 -3.13 -13.15
C TYR A 80 8.31 -2.75 -14.03
N GLY A 81 8.12 -2.73 -15.35
CA GLY A 81 9.20 -2.40 -16.30
C GLY A 81 9.62 -0.94 -16.28
N TYR A 82 8.70 -0.01 -16.08
CA TYR A 82 8.97 1.43 -16.19
C TYR A 82 9.27 2.13 -14.89
N ALA A 83 8.36 2.06 -13.97
CA ALA A 83 8.43 2.84 -12.73
C ALA A 83 8.68 1.98 -11.51
N ALA A 84 8.32 0.73 -11.60
CA ALA A 84 8.26 -0.14 -10.44
C ALA A 84 9.61 -0.40 -9.79
N ARG A 85 10.69 -0.37 -10.58
CA ARG A 85 12.01 -0.63 -10.01
C ARG A 85 12.36 0.39 -8.92
N ASP A 86 12.11 1.67 -9.17
CA ASP A 86 12.33 2.73 -8.19
C ASP A 86 11.26 2.72 -7.10
N ILE A 87 10.00 2.55 -7.50
CA ILE A 87 8.88 2.48 -6.56
C ILE A 87 9.04 1.28 -5.63
N LEU A 88 9.36 0.10 -6.16
CA LEU A 88 9.49 -1.11 -5.37
C LEU A 88 10.72 -1.11 -4.47
N SER A 89 11.85 -0.57 -4.96
CA SER A 89 13.06 -0.49 -4.15
C SER A 89 12.93 0.47 -2.98
N ASN A 90 12.07 1.48 -3.10
CA ASN A 90 11.85 2.50 -2.08
C ASN A 90 10.48 2.40 -1.40
N ALA A 91 9.71 1.35 -1.70
CA ALA A 91 8.32 1.24 -1.23
C ALA A 91 8.19 1.32 0.29
N ALA A 92 9.08 0.67 1.04
CA ALA A 92 9.05 0.71 2.50
C ALA A 92 9.34 2.11 3.02
N GLU A 93 10.36 2.79 2.48
CA GLU A 93 10.66 4.17 2.85
C GLU A 93 9.52 5.12 2.50
N ASN A 94 8.96 4.97 1.31
CA ASN A 94 7.84 5.79 0.85
C ASN A 94 6.62 5.61 1.76
N ALA A 95 6.33 4.39 2.17
CA ALA A 95 5.24 4.10 3.10
C ALA A 95 5.49 4.75 4.46
N GLY A 96 6.71 4.66 4.97
CA GLY A 96 7.09 5.29 6.23
C GLY A 96 6.99 6.81 6.18
N GLU A 97 7.46 7.43 5.12
CA GLU A 97 7.36 8.89 4.91
C GLU A 97 5.90 9.32 4.81
N CYS A 98 5.09 8.56 4.08
CA CYS A 98 3.66 8.82 3.95
C CYS A 98 2.97 8.75 5.31
N ALA A 99 3.26 7.72 6.10
CA ALA A 99 2.69 7.58 7.44
C ALA A 99 3.03 8.78 8.33
N ARG A 100 4.28 9.22 8.30
CA ARG A 100 4.72 10.38 9.09
C ARG A 100 4.06 11.67 8.62
N LEU A 101 3.89 11.84 7.32
CA LEU A 101 3.22 13.02 6.75
C LEU A 101 1.74 13.04 7.15
N ILE A 102 1.10 11.89 7.11
CA ILE A 102 -0.30 11.76 7.55
C ILE A 102 -0.43 12.05 9.04
N ASP A 103 0.52 11.57 9.86
CA ASP A 103 0.55 11.85 11.31
C ASP A 103 0.54 13.35 11.61
N LYS A 104 1.25 14.14 10.82
CA LYS A 104 1.31 15.60 10.99
C LYS A 104 -0.05 16.26 10.72
N THR A 105 -0.86 15.62 9.90
CA THR A 105 -2.20 16.10 9.57
C THR A 105 -3.22 15.57 10.57
N ASP A 106 -3.15 14.27 10.88
CA ASP A 106 -4.07 13.58 11.78
C ASP A 106 -3.45 12.26 12.23
N GLU A 107 -3.14 12.14 13.51
CA GLU A 107 -2.49 10.95 14.06
C GLU A 107 -3.37 9.69 13.94
N GLU A 108 -4.69 9.85 14.05
CA GLU A 108 -5.62 8.72 13.88
C GLU A 108 -5.58 8.18 12.46
N LEU A 109 -5.52 9.06 11.47
CA LEU A 109 -5.38 8.67 10.06
C LEU A 109 -4.04 8.01 9.80
N GLY A 110 -2.98 8.51 10.42
CA GLY A 110 -1.65 7.90 10.33
C GLY A 110 -1.66 6.48 10.86
N GLN A 111 -2.32 6.25 11.99
CA GLN A 111 -2.47 4.91 12.56
C GLN A 111 -3.31 4.01 11.66
N THR A 112 -4.39 4.52 11.09
CA THR A 112 -5.24 3.77 10.16
C THR A 112 -4.44 3.35 8.92
N PHE A 113 -3.61 4.25 8.40
CA PHE A 113 -2.72 3.94 7.27
C PHE A 113 -1.76 2.80 7.60
N ARG A 114 -1.16 2.82 8.79
CA ARG A 114 -0.28 1.73 9.26
C ARG A 114 -1.06 0.42 9.40
N ASP A 115 -2.26 0.50 9.94
CA ASP A 115 -3.13 -0.67 10.11
C ASP A 115 -3.50 -1.29 8.75
N LEU A 116 -3.74 -0.46 7.72
CA LEU A 116 -3.98 -0.93 6.36
C LEU A 116 -2.78 -1.71 5.82
N LEU A 117 -1.58 -1.20 6.02
CA LEU A 117 -0.35 -1.86 5.58
C LEU A 117 -0.13 -3.18 6.32
N LEU A 118 -0.34 -3.20 7.63
CA LEU A 118 -0.20 -4.42 8.43
C LEU A 118 -1.24 -5.46 8.05
N LEU A 119 -2.47 -5.02 7.77
CA LEU A 119 -3.53 -5.91 7.32
C LEU A 119 -3.21 -6.50 5.95
N ALA A 120 -2.64 -5.69 5.04
CA ALA A 120 -2.19 -6.18 3.74
C ALA A 120 -1.11 -7.27 3.90
N CYS A 121 -0.15 -7.07 4.78
CA CYS A 121 0.87 -8.07 5.09
C CYS A 121 0.23 -9.36 5.62
N ASP A 122 -0.75 -9.24 6.51
CA ASP A 122 -1.44 -10.39 7.10
C ASP A 122 -2.24 -11.16 6.04
N ILE A 123 -2.94 -10.45 5.16
CA ILE A 123 -3.69 -11.07 4.05
C ILE A 123 -2.74 -11.88 3.16
N LEU A 124 -1.61 -11.29 2.77
CA LEU A 124 -0.65 -11.95 1.90
C LEU A 124 0.02 -13.15 2.58
N SER A 125 0.29 -13.06 3.88
CA SER A 125 0.89 -14.18 4.64
C SER A 125 -0.03 -15.39 4.74
N ARG A 126 -1.33 -15.18 4.59
CA ARG A 126 -2.33 -16.26 4.64
C ARG A 126 -2.69 -16.82 3.26
N CYS A 127 -2.08 -16.28 2.20
CA CYS A 127 -2.30 -16.79 0.86
C CYS A 127 -1.66 -18.17 0.70
N GLU A 128 -2.21 -18.93 -0.25
CA GLU A 128 -2.03 -20.37 -0.44
C GLU A 128 -0.59 -20.89 -0.39
N ASP A 129 0.37 -20.14 -0.87
CA ASP A 129 1.77 -20.58 -0.92
C ASP A 129 2.64 -20.00 0.20
N GLY A 130 2.01 -19.30 1.13
CA GLY A 130 2.74 -18.65 2.21
C GLY A 130 3.58 -17.47 1.71
N VAL A 131 4.44 -17.00 2.58
CA VAL A 131 5.33 -15.87 2.31
C VAL A 131 6.71 -16.44 1.97
N SER A 132 7.25 -16.09 0.79
CA SER A 132 8.60 -16.45 0.41
C SER A 132 9.61 -15.74 1.31
N GLU A 133 10.87 -16.19 1.31
CA GLU A 133 11.93 -15.56 2.09
C GLU A 133 12.11 -14.08 1.70
N ALA A 134 12.07 -13.79 0.39
CA ALA A 134 12.16 -12.42 -0.12
C ALA A 134 10.98 -11.56 0.34
N GLU A 135 9.76 -12.11 0.32
CA GLU A 135 8.57 -11.44 0.80
C GLU A 135 8.64 -11.17 2.31
N SER A 136 9.15 -12.13 3.08
CA SER A 136 9.34 -11.99 4.52
C SER A 136 10.29 -10.84 4.85
N ASP A 137 11.40 -10.72 4.12
CA ASP A 137 12.35 -9.62 4.29
C ASP A 137 11.70 -8.27 3.95
N THR A 138 10.90 -8.21 2.91
CA THR A 138 10.17 -7.01 2.51
C THR A 138 9.15 -6.62 3.59
N VAL A 139 8.43 -7.57 4.14
CA VAL A 139 7.48 -7.35 5.24
C VAL A 139 8.19 -6.74 6.45
N GLU A 140 9.35 -7.29 6.81
CA GLU A 140 10.14 -6.78 7.94
C GLU A 140 10.62 -5.34 7.71
N LYS A 141 11.08 -5.03 6.51
CA LYS A 141 11.48 -3.66 6.13
C LYS A 141 10.32 -2.70 6.24
N LEU A 142 9.15 -3.11 5.73
CA LEU A 142 7.95 -2.29 5.77
C LEU A 142 7.52 -2.01 7.20
N LYS A 143 7.48 -3.02 8.05
CA LYS A 143 7.11 -2.87 9.46
C LYS A 143 8.03 -1.91 10.20
N LYS A 144 9.33 -1.99 9.94
CA LYS A 144 10.31 -1.08 10.53
C LYS A 144 10.11 0.35 10.06
N ALA A 145 9.83 0.53 8.77
CA ALA A 145 9.68 1.85 8.18
C ALA A 145 8.46 2.60 8.71
N ILE A 146 7.37 1.89 9.00
CA ILE A 146 6.11 2.49 9.47
C ILE A 146 5.96 2.53 10.99
N ALA A 147 6.88 1.92 11.71
CA ALA A 147 6.82 1.85 13.19
C ALA A 147 6.94 3.23 13.91
#